data_fa47b4144517a2e6ad72d6640e434e9b
#
_entry.id   fa47b4144517a2e6ad72d6640e434e9b
#
_cell.length_a   1.000
_cell.length_b   1.000
_cell.length_c   1.000
_cell.angle_alpha   90.00
_cell.angle_beta   90.00
_cell.angle_gamma   90.00
#
_symmetry.space_group_name_H-M   'P 1'
#
loop_
_entity.id
_entity.type
_entity.pdbx_description
1 polymer ?
#
loop_
_entity_poly.entity_id
_entity_poly.type
_entity_poly.pdbx_seq_one_letter_code
_entity_poly.pdbx_strand_id
1 'polypeptide(L)'
;MNKPIVGITMGDPAGSGPEITIKALADPEQYTYCRPIVVGDVKVFEQARKFVGREDIVIHRCDKVSDALFTPGTIDVLHLDLIEDINKFEMAKVSVEGGNAAFQCVKKVIELAMAGEVDATCTNALNKEAMNKALEYYHGEKSDGYTHFDGHTEIYATYTHTKKYTDRK
;
A
#
# COMPACT_ATOMS: atom_id res chain seq x y z
N MET A 1 -8.93 -24.16 -10.42
CA MET A 1 -7.73 -23.45 -9.94
C MET A 1 -8.17 -22.35 -8.98
N ASN A 2 -7.48 -22.18 -7.86
CA ASN A 2 -7.74 -21.03 -7.00
C ASN A 2 -7.33 -19.76 -7.71
N LYS A 3 -8.14 -18.68 -7.59
CA LYS A 3 -7.81 -17.37 -8.13
C LYS A 3 -6.55 -16.81 -7.43
N PRO A 4 -5.68 -16.08 -8.14
CA PRO A 4 -4.48 -15.50 -7.52
C PRO A 4 -4.84 -14.48 -6.45
N ILE A 5 -4.04 -14.42 -5.39
CA ILE A 5 -4.10 -13.34 -4.40
C ILE A 5 -3.28 -12.17 -4.93
N VAL A 6 -3.89 -11.00 -5.02
CA VAL A 6 -3.23 -9.78 -5.47
C VAL A 6 -3.10 -8.82 -4.30
N GLY A 7 -1.87 -8.55 -3.89
CA GLY A 7 -1.53 -7.54 -2.89
C GLY A 7 -1.54 -6.14 -3.52
N ILE A 8 -2.39 -5.24 -3.02
CA ILE A 8 -2.55 -3.88 -3.54
C ILE A 8 -2.04 -2.90 -2.50
N THR A 9 -1.07 -2.04 -2.83
CA THR A 9 -0.61 -1.03 -1.87
C THR A 9 -1.62 0.11 -1.74
N MET A 10 -1.76 0.68 -0.54
CA MET A 10 -2.54 1.90 -0.31
C MET A 10 -2.01 3.08 -1.15
N GLY A 11 -0.67 3.16 -1.32
CA GLY A 11 0.00 4.31 -1.89
C GLY A 11 0.10 5.46 -0.88
N ASP A 12 0.26 6.69 -1.39
CA ASP A 12 0.25 7.88 -0.53
C ASP A 12 -1.15 8.11 0.05
N PRO A 13 -1.34 8.05 1.38
CA PRO A 13 -2.63 8.25 2.01
C PRO A 13 -3.21 9.66 1.79
N ALA A 14 -2.36 10.67 1.52
CA ALA A 14 -2.79 12.03 1.17
C ALA A 14 -3.21 12.18 -0.29
N GLY A 15 -3.00 11.13 -1.11
CA GLY A 15 -3.31 11.11 -2.54
C GLY A 15 -4.60 10.38 -2.88
N SER A 16 -4.77 10.09 -4.17
CA SER A 16 -5.98 9.43 -4.72
C SER A 16 -5.98 7.90 -4.61
N GLY A 17 -4.89 7.28 -4.17
CA GLY A 17 -4.74 5.81 -4.11
C GLY A 17 -5.87 5.11 -3.35
N PRO A 18 -6.19 5.52 -2.11
CA PRO A 18 -7.26 4.91 -1.33
C PRO A 18 -8.64 4.99 -2.01
N GLU A 19 -8.96 6.15 -2.59
CA GLU A 19 -10.23 6.37 -3.30
C GLU A 19 -10.36 5.51 -4.56
N ILE A 20 -9.28 5.42 -5.35
CA ILE A 20 -9.21 4.59 -6.56
C ILE A 20 -9.39 3.12 -6.18
N THR A 21 -8.73 2.66 -5.12
CA THR A 21 -8.85 1.30 -4.63
C THR A 21 -10.29 0.96 -4.25
N ILE A 22 -10.96 1.84 -3.49
CA ILE A 22 -12.36 1.62 -3.12
C ILE A 22 -13.24 1.54 -4.36
N LYS A 23 -13.10 2.48 -5.31
CA LYS A 23 -13.89 2.48 -6.55
C LYS A 23 -13.67 1.21 -7.37
N ALA A 24 -12.43 0.75 -7.49
CA ALA A 24 -12.09 -0.46 -8.24
C ALA A 24 -12.66 -1.71 -7.56
N LEU A 25 -12.43 -1.88 -6.26
CA LEU A 25 -12.83 -3.07 -5.52
C LEU A 25 -14.32 -3.07 -5.11
N ALA A 26 -15.01 -1.97 -5.30
CA ALA A 26 -16.48 -1.93 -5.19
C ALA A 26 -17.17 -2.65 -6.35
N ASP A 27 -16.47 -2.90 -7.45
CA ASP A 27 -16.96 -3.69 -8.56
C ASP A 27 -16.78 -5.20 -8.25
N PRO A 28 -17.90 -5.96 -8.11
CA PRO A 28 -17.82 -7.38 -7.83
C PRO A 28 -17.13 -8.20 -8.93
N GLU A 29 -17.02 -7.67 -10.15
CA GLU A 29 -16.34 -8.33 -11.25
C GLU A 29 -14.86 -8.57 -10.95
N GLN A 30 -14.20 -7.69 -10.20
CA GLN A 30 -12.80 -7.84 -9.83
C GLN A 30 -12.54 -9.14 -9.06
N TYR A 31 -13.48 -9.53 -8.24
CA TYR A 31 -13.39 -10.79 -7.45
C TYR A 31 -13.64 -12.04 -8.31
N THR A 32 -14.02 -11.89 -9.57
CA THR A 32 -14.06 -13.02 -10.51
C THR A 32 -12.69 -13.38 -11.05
N TYR A 33 -11.78 -12.42 -11.12
CA TYR A 33 -10.42 -12.57 -11.66
C TYR A 33 -9.39 -12.89 -10.57
N CYS A 34 -9.48 -12.28 -9.41
CA CYS A 34 -8.49 -12.41 -8.35
C CYS A 34 -9.13 -12.38 -6.95
N ARG A 35 -8.29 -12.58 -5.95
CA ARG A 35 -8.55 -12.39 -4.52
C ARG A 35 -7.75 -11.17 -4.05
N PRO A 36 -8.33 -9.95 -4.08
CA PRO A 36 -7.59 -8.75 -3.73
C PRO A 36 -7.44 -8.60 -2.22
N ILE A 37 -6.25 -8.21 -1.76
CA ILE A 37 -5.98 -7.75 -0.39
C ILE A 37 -5.19 -6.44 -0.45
N VAL A 38 -5.64 -5.46 0.31
CA VAL A 38 -4.99 -4.15 0.35
C VAL A 38 -3.98 -4.13 1.50
N VAL A 39 -2.79 -3.59 1.25
CA VAL A 39 -1.77 -3.34 2.27
C VAL A 39 -1.80 -1.86 2.61
N GLY A 40 -2.20 -1.52 3.84
CA GLY A 40 -2.39 -0.12 4.19
C GLY A 40 -2.90 0.11 5.62
N ASP A 41 -3.61 1.21 5.79
CA ASP A 41 -4.21 1.61 7.07
C ASP A 41 -5.74 1.66 6.98
N VAL A 42 -6.40 0.91 7.83
CA VAL A 42 -7.88 0.85 7.91
C VAL A 42 -8.49 2.24 8.12
N LYS A 43 -7.87 3.09 8.93
CA LYS A 43 -8.36 4.46 9.20
C LYS A 43 -8.46 5.30 7.93
N VAL A 44 -7.49 5.15 7.03
CA VAL A 44 -7.46 5.84 5.73
C VAL A 44 -8.58 5.33 4.82
N PHE A 45 -8.79 4.01 4.75
CA PHE A 45 -9.86 3.44 3.92
C PHE A 45 -11.25 3.74 4.46
N GLU A 46 -11.42 3.79 5.78
CA GLU A 46 -12.67 4.23 6.42
C GLU A 46 -13.02 5.70 6.08
N GLN A 47 -11.99 6.57 6.01
CA GLN A 47 -12.19 7.95 5.58
C GLN A 47 -12.46 8.02 4.06
N ALA A 48 -11.66 7.32 3.26
CA ALA A 48 -11.76 7.35 1.80
C ALA A 48 -13.13 6.86 1.29
N ARG A 49 -13.70 5.78 1.89
CA ARG A 49 -15.04 5.28 1.47
C ARG A 49 -16.14 6.31 1.66
N LYS A 50 -16.04 7.17 2.69
CA LYS A 50 -16.97 8.28 2.91
C LYS A 50 -16.81 9.35 1.83
N PHE A 51 -15.56 9.71 1.48
CA PHE A 51 -15.29 10.69 0.42
C PHE A 51 -15.82 10.27 -0.94
N VAL A 52 -15.76 8.99 -1.27
CA VAL A 52 -16.28 8.49 -2.54
C VAL A 52 -17.76 8.08 -2.49
N GLY A 53 -18.45 8.28 -1.35
CA GLY A 53 -19.86 7.94 -1.19
C GLY A 53 -20.15 6.43 -1.27
N ARG A 54 -19.22 5.58 -0.83
CA ARG A 54 -19.34 4.12 -0.86
C ARG A 54 -19.35 3.54 0.55
N GLU A 55 -20.23 4.10 1.40
CA GLU A 55 -20.41 3.62 2.77
C GLU A 55 -21.06 2.22 2.85
N ASP A 56 -21.59 1.74 1.71
CA ASP A 56 -22.06 0.37 1.51
C ASP A 56 -20.91 -0.67 1.54
N ILE A 57 -19.66 -0.25 1.29
CA ILE A 57 -18.49 -1.13 1.33
C ILE A 57 -18.02 -1.32 2.76
N VAL A 58 -17.79 -2.56 3.16
CA VAL A 58 -17.19 -2.90 4.45
C VAL A 58 -15.67 -2.87 4.35
N ILE A 59 -14.99 -2.17 5.25
CA ILE A 59 -13.55 -2.25 5.40
C ILE A 59 -13.24 -3.30 6.46
N HIS A 60 -12.65 -4.41 6.04
CA HIS A 60 -12.32 -5.53 6.92
C HIS A 60 -10.84 -5.50 7.29
N ARG A 61 -10.54 -5.37 8.58
CA ARG A 61 -9.17 -5.40 9.08
C ARG A 61 -8.65 -6.84 9.09
N CYS A 62 -7.48 -7.02 8.49
CA CYS A 62 -6.70 -8.25 8.54
C CYS A 62 -5.37 -7.98 9.26
N ASP A 63 -4.94 -8.88 10.13
CA ASP A 63 -3.60 -8.85 10.72
C ASP A 63 -2.61 -9.73 9.90
N LYS A 64 -3.13 -10.66 9.12
CA LYS A 64 -2.40 -11.54 8.17
C LYS A 64 -3.26 -11.85 6.94
N VAL A 65 -2.62 -12.27 5.85
CA VAL A 65 -3.31 -12.56 4.56
C VAL A 65 -4.38 -13.64 4.71
N SER A 66 -4.18 -14.62 5.58
CA SER A 66 -5.15 -15.70 5.82
C SER A 66 -6.44 -15.26 6.52
N ASP A 67 -6.50 -14.04 7.05
CA ASP A 67 -7.71 -13.50 7.68
C ASP A 67 -8.67 -12.90 6.65
N ALA A 68 -8.21 -12.71 5.40
CA ALA A 68 -8.98 -12.08 4.35
C ALA A 68 -10.18 -12.92 3.91
N LEU A 69 -11.32 -12.26 3.73
CA LEU A 69 -12.59 -12.86 3.33
C LEU A 69 -12.71 -13.03 1.81
N PHE A 70 -12.06 -12.17 1.03
CA PHE A 70 -12.11 -12.12 -0.43
C PHE A 70 -13.52 -12.11 -0.99
N THR A 71 -14.42 -11.35 -0.35
CA THR A 71 -15.85 -11.32 -0.65
C THR A 71 -16.24 -9.98 -1.29
N PRO A 72 -16.97 -9.93 -2.43
CA PRO A 72 -17.49 -8.70 -2.98
C PRO A 72 -18.28 -7.88 -1.95
N GLY A 73 -18.13 -6.56 -1.98
CA GLY A 73 -18.71 -5.65 -0.99
C GLY A 73 -17.87 -5.49 0.28
N THR A 74 -16.79 -6.26 0.41
CA THR A 74 -15.82 -6.15 1.51
C THR A 74 -14.44 -5.93 0.94
N ILE A 75 -13.72 -4.94 1.45
CA ILE A 75 -12.30 -4.69 1.14
C ILE A 75 -11.46 -5.14 2.32
N ASP A 76 -10.69 -6.21 2.11
CA ASP A 76 -9.75 -6.73 3.10
C ASP A 76 -8.52 -5.83 3.14
N VAL A 77 -8.19 -5.28 4.32
CA VAL A 77 -7.03 -4.41 4.53
C VAL A 77 -6.08 -5.04 5.55
N LEU A 78 -4.91 -5.47 5.08
CA LEU A 78 -3.79 -5.83 5.95
C LEU A 78 -3.30 -4.54 6.62
N HIS A 79 -3.65 -4.40 7.90
CA HIS A 79 -3.49 -3.16 8.65
C HIS A 79 -2.08 -3.01 9.20
N LEU A 80 -1.41 -1.92 8.85
CA LEU A 80 -0.05 -1.62 9.30
C LEU A 80 0.03 -0.51 10.34
N ASP A 81 -1.10 0.10 10.72
CA ASP A 81 -1.19 1.19 11.71
C ASP A 81 -0.22 2.35 11.43
N LEU A 82 -0.31 2.92 10.23
CA LEU A 82 0.70 3.84 9.67
C LEU A 82 0.40 5.31 9.96
N ILE A 83 -0.86 5.65 10.23
CA ILE A 83 -1.32 7.01 10.49
C ILE A 83 -1.70 7.14 11.95
N GLU A 84 -1.04 8.03 12.68
CA GLU A 84 -1.23 8.19 14.12
C GLU A 84 -2.65 8.68 14.44
N ASP A 85 -3.04 9.81 13.85
CA ASP A 85 -4.38 10.41 14.05
C ASP A 85 -4.96 10.86 12.71
N ILE A 86 -5.90 10.08 12.18
CA ILE A 86 -6.54 10.36 10.89
C ILE A 86 -7.27 11.71 10.86
N ASN A 87 -7.72 12.22 12.00
CA ASN A 87 -8.43 13.50 12.08
C ASN A 87 -7.47 14.70 11.97
N LYS A 88 -6.19 14.50 12.24
CA LYS A 88 -5.12 15.51 12.10
C LYS A 88 -4.33 15.33 10.81
N PHE A 89 -4.51 14.20 10.13
CA PHE A 89 -3.80 13.90 8.89
C PHE A 89 -4.30 14.82 7.76
N GLU A 90 -3.38 15.58 7.16
CA GLU A 90 -3.71 16.56 6.13
C GLU A 90 -3.68 15.98 4.73
N MET A 91 -4.86 15.88 4.10
CA MET A 91 -5.00 15.43 2.72
C MET A 91 -4.35 16.41 1.72
N ALA A 92 -3.87 15.88 0.58
CA ALA A 92 -3.23 16.64 -0.51
C ALA A 92 -1.98 17.43 -0.09
N LYS A 93 -1.34 17.05 1.02
CA LYS A 93 -0.08 17.66 1.48
C LYS A 93 1.06 16.65 1.50
N VAL A 94 2.25 17.12 1.15
CA VAL A 94 3.49 16.36 1.30
C VAL A 94 3.85 16.30 2.79
N SER A 95 3.85 15.10 3.35
CA SER A 95 4.19 14.87 4.76
C SER A 95 5.14 13.68 4.93
N VAL A 96 5.94 13.71 5.99
CA VAL A 96 6.82 12.59 6.38
C VAL A 96 5.99 11.37 6.73
N GLU A 97 4.89 11.53 7.45
CA GLU A 97 3.98 10.44 7.83
C GLU A 97 3.37 9.76 6.60
N GLY A 98 2.84 10.54 5.64
CA GLY A 98 2.29 10.00 4.39
C GLY A 98 3.34 9.31 3.53
N GLY A 99 4.54 9.91 3.44
CA GLY A 99 5.66 9.31 2.72
C GLY A 99 6.13 7.98 3.33
N ASN A 100 6.22 7.92 4.65
CA ASN A 100 6.53 6.67 5.37
C ASN A 100 5.44 5.62 5.14
N ALA A 101 4.17 6.00 5.25
CA ALA A 101 3.05 5.09 5.04
C ALA A 101 3.09 4.48 3.63
N ALA A 102 3.30 5.28 2.60
CA ALA A 102 3.44 4.80 1.23
C ALA A 102 4.61 3.81 1.07
N PHE A 103 5.77 4.15 1.63
CA PHE A 103 6.96 3.29 1.57
C PHE A 103 6.74 1.95 2.29
N GLN A 104 6.20 1.98 3.51
CA GLN A 104 5.96 0.75 4.29
C GLN A 104 4.95 -0.18 3.59
N CYS A 105 3.94 0.36 2.90
CA CYS A 105 3.02 -0.45 2.11
C CYS A 105 3.74 -1.17 0.96
N VAL A 106 4.63 -0.48 0.23
CA VAL A 106 5.41 -1.10 -0.85
C VAL A 106 6.36 -2.15 -0.30
N LYS A 107 7.10 -1.85 0.76
CA LYS A 107 7.99 -2.80 1.41
C LYS A 107 7.22 -4.06 1.85
N LYS A 108 6.09 -3.88 2.53
CA LYS A 108 5.27 -4.99 3.03
C LYS A 108 4.72 -5.87 1.91
N VAL A 109 4.22 -5.29 0.82
CA VAL A 109 3.69 -6.10 -0.29
C VAL A 109 4.79 -6.91 -0.98
N ILE A 110 6.02 -6.38 -1.04
CA ILE A 110 7.20 -7.13 -1.54
C ILE A 110 7.52 -8.30 -0.60
N GLU A 111 7.54 -8.07 0.72
CA GLU A 111 7.76 -9.14 1.71
C GLU A 111 6.73 -10.28 1.55
N LEU A 112 5.44 -9.95 1.39
CA LEU A 112 4.38 -10.93 1.18
C LEU A 112 4.57 -11.72 -0.12
N ALA A 113 4.97 -11.05 -1.20
CA ALA A 113 5.25 -11.70 -2.48
C ALA A 113 6.45 -12.64 -2.39
N MET A 114 7.53 -12.21 -1.73
CA MET A 114 8.73 -13.04 -1.52
C MET A 114 8.45 -14.23 -0.61
N ALA A 115 7.52 -14.10 0.33
CA ALA A 115 7.06 -15.20 1.19
C ALA A 115 6.06 -16.14 0.51
N GLY A 116 5.57 -15.80 -0.69
CA GLY A 116 4.55 -16.57 -1.40
C GLY A 116 3.14 -16.44 -0.80
N GLU A 117 2.91 -15.41 0.03
CA GLU A 117 1.59 -15.13 0.61
C GLU A 117 0.66 -14.40 -0.37
N VAL A 118 1.23 -13.70 -1.35
CA VAL A 118 0.50 -13.14 -2.50
C VAL A 118 1.15 -13.57 -3.80
N ASP A 119 0.32 -13.77 -4.84
CA ASP A 119 0.77 -14.27 -6.15
C ASP A 119 1.22 -13.13 -7.08
N ALA A 120 0.70 -11.92 -6.85
CA ALA A 120 1.02 -10.73 -7.63
C ALA A 120 0.87 -9.47 -6.77
N THR A 121 1.49 -8.38 -7.22
CA THR A 121 1.42 -7.08 -6.57
C THR A 121 0.92 -6.01 -7.52
N CYS A 122 0.12 -5.08 -7.00
CA CYS A 122 -0.34 -3.87 -7.69
C CYS A 122 -0.04 -2.65 -6.82
N THR A 123 0.62 -1.64 -7.37
CA THR A 123 0.99 -0.45 -6.60
C THR A 123 0.15 0.76 -6.98
N ASN A 124 -0.38 1.43 -5.96
CA ASN A 124 -0.94 2.77 -6.11
C ASN A 124 0.15 3.83 -6.14
N ALA A 125 -0.22 5.03 -6.60
CA ALA A 125 0.70 6.14 -6.68
C ALA A 125 1.29 6.52 -5.32
N LEU A 126 2.58 6.84 -5.30
CA LEU A 126 3.27 7.42 -4.17
C LEU A 126 3.81 8.81 -4.53
N ASN A 127 3.97 9.67 -3.52
CA ASN A 127 4.66 10.93 -3.66
C ASN A 127 6.15 10.72 -3.36
N LYS A 128 7.01 10.84 -4.39
CA LYS A 128 8.46 10.60 -4.25
C LYS A 128 9.12 11.55 -3.26
N GLU A 129 8.71 12.81 -3.25
CA GLU A 129 9.24 13.81 -2.32
C GLU A 129 8.88 13.46 -0.88
N ALA A 130 7.61 13.12 -0.61
CA ALA A 130 7.15 12.70 0.71
C ALA A 130 7.90 11.45 1.19
N MET A 131 8.02 10.45 0.31
CA MET A 131 8.71 9.20 0.61
C MET A 131 10.20 9.43 0.95
N ASN A 132 10.92 10.19 0.13
CA ASN A 132 12.33 10.43 0.36
C ASN A 132 12.58 11.30 1.61
N LYS A 133 11.72 12.28 1.90
CA LYS A 133 11.74 13.01 3.19
C LYS A 133 11.52 12.09 4.38
N ALA A 134 10.62 11.11 4.25
CA ALA A 134 10.38 10.13 5.31
C ALA A 134 11.59 9.22 5.51
N LEU A 135 12.21 8.73 4.44
CA LEU A 135 13.40 7.90 4.52
C LEU A 135 14.56 8.65 5.19
N GLU A 136 14.79 9.90 4.81
CA GLU A 136 15.80 10.75 5.45
C GLU A 136 15.49 10.97 6.94
N TYR A 137 14.24 11.25 7.29
CA TYR A 137 13.81 11.51 8.66
C TYR A 137 13.95 10.29 9.57
N TYR A 138 13.49 9.11 9.13
CA TYR A 138 13.45 7.90 9.98
C TYR A 138 14.75 7.10 9.96
N HIS A 139 15.50 7.12 8.86
CA HIS A 139 16.68 6.29 8.68
C HIS A 139 17.99 7.07 8.69
N GLY A 140 17.98 8.34 8.29
CA GLY A 140 19.16 9.20 8.28
C GLY A 140 20.35 8.58 7.52
N GLU A 141 21.55 9.03 7.82
CA GLU A 141 22.80 8.51 7.22
C GLU A 141 23.17 7.07 7.66
N LYS A 142 22.43 6.47 8.59
CA LYS A 142 22.74 5.16 9.20
C LYS A 142 21.91 4.00 8.64
N SER A 143 20.99 4.23 7.71
CA SER A 143 20.32 3.13 7.04
C SER A 143 21.28 2.49 6.04
N ASP A 144 21.08 1.22 5.76
CA ASP A 144 21.78 0.30 4.84
C ASP A 144 22.07 0.85 3.42
N GLY A 145 22.30 2.15 3.30
CA GLY A 145 22.67 2.85 2.07
C GLY A 145 21.51 3.31 1.20
N TYR A 146 20.24 3.04 1.59
CA TYR A 146 19.06 3.38 0.81
C TYR A 146 18.24 4.50 1.46
N THR A 147 18.69 5.72 1.28
CA THR A 147 18.00 6.93 1.76
C THR A 147 17.21 7.64 0.66
N HIS A 148 17.30 7.16 -0.57
CA HIS A 148 16.64 7.78 -1.72
C HIS A 148 16.22 6.74 -2.75
N PHE A 149 14.96 6.83 -3.23
CA PHE A 149 14.44 6.03 -4.33
C PHE A 149 13.74 6.94 -5.35
N ASP A 150 13.97 6.68 -6.64
CA ASP A 150 13.29 7.40 -7.74
C ASP A 150 11.88 6.87 -8.02
N GLY A 151 11.49 5.77 -7.39
CA GLY A 151 10.14 5.22 -7.50
C GLY A 151 10.03 3.74 -7.13
N HIS A 152 8.89 3.16 -7.44
CA HIS A 152 8.57 1.77 -7.11
C HIS A 152 9.60 0.76 -7.63
N THR A 153 10.06 0.94 -8.88
CA THR A 153 10.99 0.00 -9.52
C THR A 153 12.27 -0.21 -8.72
N GLU A 154 12.83 0.86 -8.16
CA GLU A 154 14.04 0.78 -7.37
C GLU A 154 13.80 0.15 -6.00
N ILE A 155 12.64 0.46 -5.38
CA ILE A 155 12.25 -0.21 -4.13
C ILE A 155 12.12 -1.72 -4.36
N TYR A 156 11.41 -2.12 -5.43
CA TYR A 156 11.29 -3.54 -5.78
C TYR A 156 12.64 -4.17 -6.04
N ALA A 157 13.49 -3.56 -6.87
CA ALA A 157 14.82 -4.10 -7.18
C ALA A 157 15.68 -4.30 -5.93
N THR A 158 15.60 -3.36 -4.99
CA THR A 158 16.34 -3.42 -3.72
C THR A 158 15.86 -4.57 -2.84
N TYR A 159 14.56 -4.64 -2.58
CA TYR A 159 14.00 -5.61 -1.62
C TYR A 159 13.79 -7.02 -2.21
N THR A 160 13.85 -7.19 -3.54
CA THR A 160 13.90 -8.52 -4.18
C THR A 160 15.32 -9.01 -4.44
N HIS A 161 16.35 -8.25 -4.00
CA HIS A 161 17.76 -8.57 -4.23
C HIS A 161 18.14 -8.75 -5.72
N THR A 162 17.47 -8.05 -6.61
CA THR A 162 17.71 -8.12 -8.06
C THR A 162 18.90 -7.24 -8.42
N LYS A 163 20.10 -7.81 -8.51
CA LYS A 163 21.39 -7.11 -8.76
C LYS A 163 21.48 -6.26 -10.04
N LYS A 164 20.55 -6.41 -10.98
CA LYS A 164 20.66 -5.77 -12.32
C LYS A 164 20.35 -4.27 -12.35
N TYR A 165 19.75 -3.69 -11.30
CA TYR A 165 19.35 -2.28 -11.31
C TYR A 165 20.36 -1.34 -10.62
N THR A 166 21.19 -1.86 -9.72
CA THR A 166 22.19 -1.06 -8.98
C THR A 166 23.42 -0.69 -9.81
N ASP A 167 23.65 -1.35 -10.97
CA ASP A 167 24.83 -1.15 -11.79
C ASP A 167 24.63 -0.17 -12.97
N ARG A 168 23.47 0.48 -13.04
CA ARG A 168 23.21 1.55 -14.02
C ARG A 168 23.38 2.91 -13.35
N LYS A 169 24.63 3.32 -13.19
CA LYS A 169 25.04 4.73 -13.06
C LYS A 169 25.43 5.27 -14.43
#